data_90e46f1228d094154b69e77ee0c67371
#
_entry.id   90e46f1228d094154b69e77ee0c67371
#
_cell.length_a   1.000
_cell.length_b   1.000
_cell.length_c   1.000
_cell.angle_alpha   90.00
_cell.angle_beta   90.00
_cell.angle_gamma   90.00
#
_symmetry.space_group_name_H-M   'P 1'
#
loop_
_entity.id
_entity.type
_entity.pdbx_description
1 polymer ?
#
loop_
_entity_poly.entity_id
_entity_poly.type
_entity_poly.pdbx_seq_one_letter_code
_entity_poly.pdbx_strand_id
1 'polypeptide(L)'
;MDTYVILRRSAWQSPAELEAAAGRSAQVGDEEMPDDIRWIRSYALEEGGGSVGTVCVYQASSPEAIQEHARRADLPADEIIKVADTVIVRPDPEAAAA
;
A
#
# COMPACT_ATOMS: atom_id res chain seq x y z
N MET A 1 -6.87 14.40 5.94
CA MET A 1 -6.63 13.54 4.77
C MET A 1 -7.64 12.42 4.75
N ASP A 2 -8.12 12.07 3.59
CA ASP A 2 -9.02 10.93 3.44
C ASP A 2 -8.25 9.62 3.42
N THR A 3 -8.95 8.53 3.72
CA THR A 3 -8.37 7.18 3.68
C THR A 3 -8.70 6.52 2.35
N TYR A 4 -7.72 5.83 1.78
CA TYR A 4 -7.85 5.13 0.51
C TYR A 4 -7.34 3.70 0.63
N VAL A 5 -7.96 2.81 -0.13
CA VAL A 5 -7.46 1.45 -0.34
C VAL A 5 -6.86 1.40 -1.75
N ILE A 6 -5.66 0.89 -1.85
CA ILE A 6 -4.97 0.77 -3.13
C ILE A 6 -4.71 -0.70 -3.40
N LEU A 7 -5.19 -1.18 -4.54
CA LEU A 7 -5.00 -2.56 -4.97
C LEU A 7 -3.87 -2.62 -5.98
N ARG A 8 -2.94 -3.56 -5.76
CA ARG A 8 -1.86 -3.88 -6.68
C ARG A 8 -1.85 -5.38 -6.86
N ARG A 9 -2.33 -5.84 -8.01
CA ARG A 9 -2.54 -7.26 -8.27
C ARG A 9 -1.32 -7.86 -8.94
N SER A 10 -0.82 -8.98 -8.38
CA SER A 10 0.31 -9.75 -8.92
C SER A 10 1.49 -8.88 -9.35
N ALA A 11 1.78 -7.85 -8.57
CA ALA A 11 2.74 -6.81 -8.96
C ALA A 11 4.19 -7.27 -8.80
N TRP A 12 4.44 -8.27 -7.99
CA TRP A 12 5.79 -8.74 -7.69
C TRP A 12 5.88 -10.24 -7.86
N GLN A 13 7.06 -10.70 -8.30
CA GLN A 13 7.31 -12.12 -8.58
C GLN A 13 7.81 -12.88 -7.36
N SER A 14 8.16 -12.17 -6.29
CA SER A 14 8.71 -12.79 -5.08
C SER A 14 8.52 -11.86 -3.88
N PRO A 15 8.55 -12.39 -2.65
CA PRO A 15 8.56 -11.57 -1.44
C PRO A 15 9.72 -10.58 -1.37
N ALA A 16 10.87 -10.93 -1.93
CA ALA A 16 12.04 -10.03 -1.96
C ALA A 16 11.78 -8.79 -2.82
N GLU A 17 11.11 -8.95 -3.95
CA GLU A 17 10.72 -7.81 -4.79
C GLU A 17 9.71 -6.91 -4.06
N LEU A 18 8.75 -7.51 -3.35
CA LEU A 18 7.79 -6.75 -2.56
C LEU A 18 8.50 -5.96 -1.45
N GLU A 19 9.45 -6.58 -0.77
CA GLU A 19 10.20 -5.91 0.30
C GLU A 19 10.96 -4.70 -0.22
N ALA A 20 11.61 -4.82 -1.38
CA ALA A 20 12.30 -3.69 -2.00
C ALA A 20 11.33 -2.57 -2.38
N ALA A 21 10.16 -2.93 -2.92
CA ALA A 21 9.12 -1.97 -3.26
C ALA A 21 8.59 -1.27 -2.01
N ALA A 22 8.39 -1.99 -0.92
CA ALA A 22 7.94 -1.44 0.35
C ALA A 22 8.94 -0.42 0.90
N GLY A 23 10.23 -0.70 0.77
CA GLY A 23 11.27 0.25 1.17
C GLY A 23 11.21 1.56 0.38
N ARG A 24 11.04 1.47 -0.95
CA ARG A 24 10.87 2.67 -1.78
C ARG A 24 9.60 3.43 -1.41
N SER A 25 8.50 2.71 -1.19
CA SER A 25 7.23 3.30 -0.82
C SER A 25 7.34 4.10 0.49
N ALA A 26 7.96 3.52 1.51
CA ALA A 26 8.15 4.19 2.79
C ALA A 26 9.03 5.43 2.64
N GLN A 27 10.11 5.33 1.89
CA GLN A 27 11.03 6.46 1.68
C GLN A 27 10.33 7.64 1.00
N VAL A 28 9.60 7.38 -0.08
CA VAL A 28 8.88 8.44 -0.80
C VAL A 28 7.83 9.08 0.09
N GLY A 29 7.03 8.28 0.78
CA GLY A 29 5.97 8.79 1.65
C GLY A 29 6.53 9.62 2.80
N ASP A 30 7.54 9.11 3.48
CA ASP A 30 8.06 9.74 4.70
C ASP A 30 9.00 10.92 4.42
N GLU A 31 9.78 10.87 3.35
CA GLU A 31 10.81 11.87 3.07
C GLU A 31 10.41 12.88 1.99
N GLU A 32 9.66 12.46 0.97
CA GLU A 32 9.31 13.32 -0.15
C GLU A 32 7.90 13.87 -0.10
N MET A 33 6.97 13.13 0.50
CA MET A 33 5.55 13.49 0.50
C MET A 33 4.91 13.38 1.90
N PRO A 34 5.59 13.83 2.98
CA PRO A 34 5.06 13.62 4.34
C PRO A 34 3.75 14.35 4.62
N ASP A 35 3.46 15.44 3.88
CA ASP A 35 2.24 16.22 4.07
C ASP A 35 1.06 15.69 3.24
N ASP A 36 1.32 14.80 2.29
CA ASP A 36 0.32 14.32 1.35
C ASP A 36 0.02 12.83 1.46
N ILE A 37 0.95 12.04 2.02
CA ILE A 37 0.84 10.58 2.09
C ILE A 37 1.19 10.10 3.49
N ARG A 38 0.34 9.22 4.03
CA ARG A 38 0.63 8.46 5.25
C ARG A 38 0.28 7.00 5.00
N TRP A 39 1.28 6.15 5.01
CA TRP A 39 1.07 4.71 4.86
C TRP A 39 0.64 4.14 6.20
N ILE A 40 -0.55 3.55 6.25
CA ILE A 40 -1.13 3.03 7.49
C ILE A 40 -0.79 1.55 7.65
N ARG A 41 -1.13 0.73 6.65
CA ARG A 41 -0.83 -0.71 6.65
C ARG A 41 -0.99 -1.28 5.27
N SER A 42 -0.48 -2.49 5.10
CA SER A 42 -0.68 -3.26 3.87
C SER A 42 -0.83 -4.73 4.19
N TYR A 43 -1.61 -5.41 3.37
CA TYR A 43 -1.69 -6.86 3.38
C TYR A 43 -1.05 -7.36 2.09
N ALA A 44 -0.06 -8.26 2.23
CA ALA A 44 0.52 -8.94 1.09
C ALA A 44 -0.37 -10.12 0.75
N LEU A 45 -0.66 -10.29 -0.53
CA LEU A 45 -1.60 -11.29 -1.01
C LEU A 45 -0.84 -12.38 -1.76
N GLU A 46 -1.10 -13.65 -1.41
CA GLU A 46 -0.63 -14.76 -2.23
C GLU A 46 -1.51 -14.86 -3.46
N GLU A 47 -0.91 -14.74 -4.63
CA GLU A 47 -1.64 -14.86 -5.89
C GLU A 47 -1.09 -16.04 -6.69
N GLY A 48 -1.72 -16.37 -7.80
CA GLY A 48 -1.34 -17.57 -8.55
C GLY A 48 0.08 -17.51 -9.07
N GLY A 49 0.74 -18.68 -9.15
CA GLY A 49 2.07 -18.80 -9.73
C GLY A 49 3.21 -18.23 -8.89
N GLY A 50 2.98 -18.03 -7.60
CA GLY A 50 3.98 -17.47 -6.69
C GLY A 50 4.11 -15.97 -6.73
N SER A 51 3.27 -15.29 -7.51
CA SER A 51 3.26 -13.83 -7.52
C SER A 51 2.61 -13.28 -6.25
N VAL A 52 2.95 -12.04 -5.93
CA VAL A 52 2.47 -11.33 -4.74
C VAL A 52 1.80 -10.03 -5.17
N GLY A 53 0.63 -9.76 -4.60
CA GLY A 53 -0.01 -8.47 -4.71
C GLY A 53 -0.16 -7.83 -3.34
N THR A 54 -0.80 -6.66 -3.28
CA THR A 54 -1.07 -6.00 -2.00
C THR A 54 -2.43 -5.32 -1.98
N VAL A 55 -3.00 -5.26 -0.77
CA VAL A 55 -4.03 -4.29 -0.42
C VAL A 55 -3.36 -3.32 0.55
N CYS A 56 -3.26 -2.06 0.16
CA CYS A 56 -2.61 -1.04 0.98
C CYS A 56 -3.65 -0.04 1.48
N VAL A 57 -3.52 0.38 2.73
CA VAL A 57 -4.35 1.42 3.31
C VAL A 57 -3.49 2.64 3.56
N TYR A 58 -3.86 3.75 2.94
CA TYR A 58 -3.14 5.03 3.04
C TYR A 58 -4.11 6.13 3.42
N GLN A 59 -3.60 7.15 4.11
CA GLN A 59 -4.22 8.46 4.13
C GLN A 59 -3.50 9.33 3.12
N ALA A 60 -4.27 10.12 2.36
CA ALA A 60 -3.71 10.99 1.33
C ALA A 60 -4.53 12.25 1.20
N SER A 61 -3.88 13.31 0.73
CA SER A 61 -4.56 14.59 0.48
C SER A 61 -5.49 14.52 -0.73
N SER A 62 -5.21 13.62 -1.68
CA SER A 62 -6.02 13.42 -2.89
C SER A 62 -5.66 12.09 -3.56
N PRO A 63 -6.51 11.56 -4.46
CA PRO A 63 -6.13 10.41 -5.28
C PRO A 63 -4.90 10.69 -6.16
N GLU A 64 -4.75 11.93 -6.61
CA GLU A 64 -3.60 12.35 -7.43
C GLU A 64 -2.29 12.25 -6.64
N ALA A 65 -2.34 12.53 -5.33
CA ALA A 65 -1.18 12.36 -4.46
C ALA A 65 -0.74 10.90 -4.40
N ILE A 66 -1.70 9.96 -4.38
CA ILE A 66 -1.41 8.53 -4.40
C ILE A 66 -0.77 8.13 -5.73
N GLN A 67 -1.26 8.65 -6.84
CA GLN A 67 -0.68 8.39 -8.16
C GLN A 67 0.74 8.92 -8.25
N GLU A 68 0.99 10.12 -7.73
CA GLU A 68 2.34 10.69 -7.70
C GLU A 68 3.29 9.88 -6.81
N HIS A 69 2.81 9.44 -5.65
CA HIS A 69 3.58 8.57 -4.77
C HIS A 69 3.96 7.27 -5.49
N ALA A 70 3.00 6.63 -6.14
CA ALA A 70 3.25 5.40 -6.88
C ALA A 70 4.28 5.60 -8.00
N ARG A 71 4.18 6.71 -8.71
CA ARG A 71 5.15 7.06 -9.77
C ARG A 71 6.57 7.22 -9.21
N ARG A 72 6.70 7.95 -8.11
CA ARG A 72 8.01 8.20 -7.49
C ARG A 72 8.62 6.94 -6.90
N ALA A 73 7.80 6.08 -6.32
CA ALA A 73 8.24 4.83 -5.71
C ALA A 73 8.35 3.67 -6.72
N ASP A 74 8.00 3.91 -7.97
CA ASP A 74 7.98 2.90 -9.02
C ASP A 74 7.07 1.72 -8.66
N LEU A 75 5.82 2.03 -8.34
CA LEU A 75 4.81 1.06 -7.98
C LEU A 75 3.63 1.16 -8.93
N PRO A 76 2.99 0.04 -9.26
CA PRO A 76 1.69 0.11 -9.91
C PRO A 76 0.63 0.63 -8.94
N ALA A 77 -0.45 1.15 -9.45
CA ALA A 77 -1.64 1.51 -8.67
C ALA A 77 -2.85 1.14 -9.52
N ASP A 78 -3.23 -0.14 -9.44
CA ASP A 78 -4.29 -0.68 -10.32
C ASP A 78 -5.64 -0.08 -9.98
N GLU A 79 -5.96 0.02 -8.70
CA GLU A 79 -7.18 0.67 -8.24
C GLU A 79 -6.88 1.52 -7.00
N ILE A 80 -7.49 2.71 -6.98
CA ILE A 80 -7.42 3.63 -5.83
C ILE A 80 -8.86 3.91 -5.44
N ILE A 81 -9.26 3.45 -4.25
CA ILE A 81 -10.64 3.50 -3.81
C ILE A 81 -10.72 4.30 -2.52
N LYS A 82 -11.53 5.36 -2.52
CA LYS A 82 -11.76 6.14 -1.31
C LYS A 82 -12.60 5.33 -0.33
N VAL A 83 -12.17 5.28 0.93
CA VAL A 83 -12.89 4.60 1.99
C VAL A 83 -14.03 5.51 2.46
N ALA A 84 -15.25 5.01 2.43
CA ALA A 84 -16.42 5.77 2.86
C ALA A 84 -16.59 5.74 4.37
N ASP A 85 -16.31 4.60 5.01
CA ASP A 85 -16.45 4.44 6.45
C ASP A 85 -15.58 3.26 6.90
N THR A 86 -15.21 3.25 8.17
CA THR A 86 -14.36 2.21 8.74
C THR A 86 -15.09 1.53 9.89
N VAL A 87 -15.24 0.22 9.81
CA VAL A 87 -15.83 -0.59 10.88
C VAL A 87 -14.72 -1.45 11.46
N ILE A 88 -14.41 -1.24 12.74
CA ILE A 88 -13.38 -1.98 13.44
C ILE A 88 -14.06 -2.84 14.49
N VAL A 89 -14.00 -4.15 14.30
CA VAL A 89 -14.56 -5.11 15.25
C VAL A 89 -13.50 -5.47 16.31
N ARG A 90 -12.27 -5.63 15.87
CA ARG A 90 -11.11 -5.87 16.73
C ARG A 90 -9.84 -5.46 16.00
N PRO A 91 -8.73 -5.23 16.70
CA PRO A 91 -7.47 -4.87 16.05
C PRO A 91 -6.97 -6.00 15.15
N ASP A 92 -6.07 -5.67 14.23
CA ASP A 92 -5.43 -6.67 13.39
C ASP A 92 -4.76 -7.72 14.27
N PRO A 93 -4.78 -9.00 13.84
CA PRO A 93 -4.04 -10.03 14.56
C PRO A 93 -2.53 -9.74 14.50
N GLU A 94 -1.83 -10.19 15.52
CA GLU A 94 -0.37 -10.12 15.49
C GLU A 94 0.16 -11.01 14.37
N ALA A 95 1.31 -10.62 13.80
CA ALA A 95 1.96 -11.47 12.82
C ALA A 95 2.24 -12.83 13.44
N ALA A 96 1.96 -13.90 12.68
CA ALA A 96 2.22 -15.25 13.16
C ALA A 96 3.70 -15.39 13.50
N ALA A 97 3.99 -15.94 14.68
CA ALA A 97 5.35 -16.30 15.05
C ALA A 97 5.82 -17.41 14.09
N ALA A 98 6.95 -17.19 13.48
CA ALA A 98 7.50 -18.17 12.54
C ALA A 98 7.92 -19.44 13.27
#